data_f029214daa079c097f3fd2c3e06590cf
#
_entry.id   f029214daa079c097f3fd2c3e06590cf
#
_cell.length_a   1.000
_cell.length_b   1.000
_cell.length_c   1.000
_cell.angle_alpha   90.00
_cell.angle_beta   90.00
_cell.angle_gamma   90.00
#
_symmetry.space_group_name_H-M   'P 1'
#
loop_
_entity.id
_entity.type
_entity.pdbx_description
1 polymer ?
#
loop_
_entity_poly.entity_id
_entity_poly.type
_entity_poly.pdbx_seq_one_letter_code
_entity_poly.pdbx_strand_id
1 'polypeptide(L)'
;MNKSIGEIREEFEQADEQMRHFLYDHYAVDQRAGVVSLIAKYKKQDEKLEAEKKRMEDMYIYERKYADFRAICGIDEVGRGPLAGPVVAGAVILPKDCDILYLNDSKKLSEKMRESLYDEIMEKAVATGIGIVGAGCY
;
A
#
# COMPACT_ATOMS: atom_id res chain seq x y z
N MET A 1 27.42 -10.49 -26.30
CA MET A 1 26.24 -11.36 -26.54
C MET A 1 24.99 -10.58 -26.14
N ASN A 2 24.04 -10.45 -27.07
CA ASN A 2 22.75 -9.82 -26.70
C ASN A 2 21.95 -10.80 -25.83
N LYS A 3 21.65 -10.41 -24.59
CA LYS A 3 20.79 -11.16 -23.70
C LYS A 3 19.41 -11.42 -24.33
N SER A 4 18.81 -12.55 -24.01
CA SER A 4 17.43 -12.82 -24.40
C SER A 4 16.46 -11.90 -23.65
N ILE A 5 15.24 -11.71 -24.16
CA ILE A 5 14.21 -10.91 -23.49
C ILE A 5 13.85 -11.52 -22.13
N GLY A 6 13.95 -12.85 -21.98
CA GLY A 6 13.75 -13.55 -20.71
C GLY A 6 14.78 -13.15 -19.66
N GLU A 7 16.07 -13.18 -20.01
CA GLU A 7 17.15 -12.77 -19.11
C GLU A 7 17.04 -11.30 -18.72
N ILE A 8 16.68 -10.42 -19.66
CA ILE A 8 16.45 -8.99 -19.34
C ILE A 8 15.27 -8.83 -18.38
N ARG A 9 14.20 -9.62 -18.54
CA ARG A 9 13.06 -9.60 -17.62
C ARG A 9 13.47 -10.00 -16.21
N GLU A 10 14.26 -11.05 -16.06
CA GLU A 10 14.76 -11.50 -14.75
C GLU A 10 15.62 -10.42 -14.08
N GLU A 11 16.42 -9.69 -14.83
CA GLU A 11 17.18 -8.55 -14.29
C GLU A 11 16.25 -7.46 -13.73
N PHE A 12 15.19 -7.10 -14.46
CA PHE A 12 14.22 -6.12 -13.97
C PHE A 12 13.44 -6.63 -12.75
N GLU A 13 13.14 -7.93 -12.67
CA GLU A 13 12.42 -8.53 -11.54
C GLU A 13 13.26 -8.55 -10.26
N GLN A 14 14.57 -8.72 -10.39
CA GLN A 14 15.51 -8.77 -9.27
C GLN A 14 16.06 -7.38 -8.88
N ALA A 15 15.87 -6.37 -9.73
CA ALA A 15 16.42 -5.04 -9.55
C ALA A 15 15.64 -4.25 -8.49
N ASP A 16 16.38 -3.60 -7.58
CA ASP A 16 15.85 -2.52 -6.76
C ASP A 16 15.61 -1.24 -7.58
N GLU A 17 15.10 -0.19 -6.96
CA GLU A 17 14.76 1.07 -7.63
C GLU A 17 15.98 1.71 -8.34
N GLN A 18 17.14 1.75 -7.68
CA GLN A 18 18.36 2.32 -8.26
C GLN A 18 18.86 1.51 -9.45
N MET A 19 18.86 0.18 -9.31
CA MET A 19 19.27 -0.71 -10.38
C MET A 19 18.31 -0.64 -11.58
N ARG A 20 16.99 -0.46 -11.36
CA ARG A 20 16.02 -0.28 -12.45
C ARG A 20 16.31 0.96 -13.28
N HIS A 21 16.65 2.09 -12.64
CA HIS A 21 17.06 3.30 -13.37
C HIS A 21 18.27 3.04 -14.27
N PHE A 22 19.28 2.34 -13.74
CA PHE A 22 20.44 1.94 -14.54
C PHE A 22 20.05 1.02 -15.71
N LEU A 23 19.16 0.07 -15.50
CA LEU A 23 18.69 -0.84 -16.55
C LEU A 23 17.89 -0.12 -17.64
N TYR A 24 17.10 0.91 -17.29
CA TYR A 24 16.41 1.74 -18.28
C TYR A 24 17.39 2.42 -19.23
N ASP A 25 18.46 3.01 -18.70
CA ASP A 25 19.48 3.69 -19.50
C ASP A 25 20.29 2.66 -20.31
N HIS A 26 20.65 1.53 -19.70
CA HIS A 26 21.41 0.49 -20.34
C HIS A 26 20.69 -0.13 -21.54
N TYR A 27 19.39 -0.35 -21.42
CA TYR A 27 18.57 -0.95 -22.49
C TYR A 27 17.84 0.07 -23.37
N ALA A 28 18.03 1.37 -23.15
CA ALA A 28 17.40 2.43 -23.98
C ALA A 28 17.73 2.33 -25.46
N VAL A 29 18.91 1.80 -25.80
CA VAL A 29 19.39 1.65 -27.18
C VAL A 29 18.88 0.36 -27.86
N ASP A 30 18.29 -0.56 -27.11
CA ASP A 30 17.78 -1.84 -27.62
C ASP A 30 16.40 -1.65 -28.28
N GLN A 31 16.37 -1.68 -29.59
CA GLN A 31 15.15 -1.45 -30.38
C GLN A 31 14.25 -2.67 -30.57
N ARG A 32 14.60 -3.82 -29.98
CA ARG A 32 13.75 -5.01 -30.05
C ARG A 32 12.39 -4.72 -29.40
N ALA A 33 11.29 -4.94 -30.13
CA ALA A 33 9.94 -4.62 -29.67
C ALA A 33 9.60 -5.21 -28.29
N GLY A 34 10.09 -6.43 -27.99
CA GLY A 34 9.91 -7.06 -26.69
C GLY A 34 10.63 -6.34 -25.55
N VAL A 35 11.83 -5.78 -25.81
CA VAL A 35 12.59 -5.01 -24.81
C VAL A 35 11.95 -3.65 -24.57
N VAL A 36 11.56 -2.96 -25.64
CA VAL A 36 10.84 -1.67 -25.55
C VAL A 36 9.54 -1.83 -24.75
N SER A 37 8.76 -2.87 -25.02
CA SER A 37 7.51 -3.16 -24.29
C SER A 37 7.78 -3.50 -22.81
N LEU A 38 8.85 -4.23 -22.53
CA LEU A 38 9.26 -4.58 -21.16
C LEU A 38 9.63 -3.33 -20.36
N ILE A 39 10.46 -2.46 -20.92
CA ILE A 39 10.84 -1.17 -20.30
C ILE A 39 9.60 -0.32 -20.03
N ALA A 40 8.70 -0.17 -21.01
CA ALA A 40 7.47 0.60 -20.84
C ALA A 40 6.60 0.06 -19.70
N LYS A 41 6.50 -1.27 -19.59
CA LYS A 41 5.77 -1.94 -18.49
C LYS A 41 6.35 -1.59 -17.13
N TYR A 42 7.68 -1.71 -16.95
CA TYR A 42 8.32 -1.44 -15.66
C TYR A 42 8.30 0.04 -15.31
N LYS A 43 8.55 0.95 -16.25
CA LYS A 43 8.40 2.40 -16.03
C LYS A 43 6.99 2.75 -15.53
N LYS A 44 5.95 2.18 -16.13
CA LYS A 44 4.57 2.40 -15.68
C LYS A 44 4.30 1.82 -14.28
N GLN A 45 4.97 0.75 -13.89
CA GLN A 45 4.88 0.20 -12.52
C GLN A 45 5.56 1.13 -11.51
N ASP A 46 6.75 1.62 -11.84
CA ASP A 46 7.49 2.55 -10.98
C ASP A 46 6.75 3.87 -10.81
N GLU A 47 6.20 4.44 -11.88
CA GLU A 47 5.34 5.64 -11.83
C GLU A 47 4.12 5.46 -10.91
N LYS A 48 3.48 4.28 -10.96
CA LYS A 48 2.36 3.96 -10.07
C LYS A 48 2.79 3.84 -8.61
N LEU A 49 3.94 3.23 -8.36
CA LEU A 49 4.48 3.09 -7.01
C LEU A 49 4.84 4.46 -6.42
N GLU A 50 5.49 5.33 -7.21
CA GLU A 50 5.81 6.69 -6.78
C GLU A 50 4.55 7.55 -6.53
N ALA A 51 3.56 7.43 -7.39
CA ALA A 51 2.26 8.09 -7.18
C ALA A 51 1.59 7.60 -5.89
N GLU A 52 1.69 6.31 -5.57
CA GLU A 52 1.15 5.75 -4.34
C GLU A 52 1.94 6.20 -3.10
N LYS A 53 3.26 6.20 -3.14
CA LYS A 53 4.10 6.74 -2.06
C LYS A 53 3.71 8.19 -1.75
N LYS A 54 3.58 9.02 -2.79
CA LYS A 54 3.15 10.41 -2.65
C LYS A 54 1.74 10.52 -2.07
N ARG A 55 0.80 9.69 -2.52
CA ARG A 55 -0.56 9.65 -1.97
C ARG A 55 -0.55 9.32 -0.48
N MET A 56 0.29 8.36 -0.07
CA MET A 56 0.45 8.00 1.34
C MET A 56 1.04 9.16 2.16
N GLU A 57 2.04 9.86 1.64
CA GLU A 57 2.58 11.06 2.28
C GLU A 57 1.50 12.13 2.50
N ASP A 58 0.60 12.32 1.54
CA ASP A 58 -0.51 13.26 1.66
C ASP A 58 -1.55 12.79 2.71
N MET A 59 -1.73 11.48 2.90
CA MET A 59 -2.61 10.94 3.95
C MET A 59 -2.08 11.18 5.36
N TYR A 60 -0.77 11.25 5.57
CA TYR A 60 -0.15 11.50 6.87
C TYR A 60 -0.24 12.97 7.35
N ILE A 61 -1.18 13.74 6.83
CA ILE A 61 -1.37 15.15 7.21
C ILE A 61 -1.70 15.32 8.69
N TYR A 62 -2.50 14.41 9.26
CA TYR A 62 -2.88 14.45 10.67
C TYR A 62 -1.72 14.00 11.57
N GLU A 63 -1.01 12.96 11.18
CA GLU A 63 0.16 12.46 11.88
C GLU A 63 1.26 13.53 11.95
N ARG A 64 1.47 14.27 10.87
CA ARG A 64 2.40 15.42 10.84
C ARG A 64 1.91 16.58 11.71
N LYS A 65 0.60 16.89 11.64
CA LYS A 65 0.01 17.99 12.43
C LYS A 65 0.07 17.73 13.92
N TYR A 66 -0.03 16.49 14.32
CA TYR A 66 -0.04 16.06 15.72
C TYR A 66 1.20 15.27 16.12
N ALA A 67 2.34 15.55 15.46
CA ALA A 67 3.61 14.83 15.67
C ALA A 67 4.14 14.93 17.12
N ASP A 68 3.75 15.96 17.87
CA ASP A 68 4.12 16.15 19.27
C ASP A 68 3.43 15.16 20.23
N PHE A 69 2.32 14.54 19.78
CA PHE A 69 1.66 13.51 20.58
C PHE A 69 2.42 12.19 20.49
N ARG A 70 2.39 11.45 21.60
CA ARG A 70 3.07 10.15 21.71
C ARG A 70 2.51 9.12 20.72
N ALA A 71 1.20 9.14 20.51
CA ALA A 71 0.49 8.22 19.64
C ALA A 71 -0.78 8.88 19.08
N ILE A 72 -1.14 8.50 17.87
CA ILE A 72 -2.40 8.87 17.20
C ILE A 72 -3.16 7.58 16.96
N CYS A 73 -4.43 7.55 17.39
CA CYS A 73 -5.32 6.41 17.20
C CYS A 73 -6.36 6.74 16.13
N GLY A 74 -6.38 5.96 15.07
CA GLY A 74 -7.47 5.95 14.09
C GLY A 74 -8.61 5.05 14.58
N ILE A 75 -9.87 5.51 14.47
CA ILE A 75 -11.07 4.75 14.87
C ILE A 75 -12.07 4.81 13.73
N ASP A 76 -12.67 3.68 13.38
CA ASP A 76 -13.78 3.60 12.43
C ASP A 76 -14.77 2.50 12.86
N GLU A 77 -16.00 2.57 12.37
CA GLU A 77 -17.06 1.61 12.73
C GLU A 77 -17.73 0.98 11.50
N VAL A 78 -18.27 -0.20 11.70
CA VAL A 78 -19.10 -0.94 10.75
C VAL A 78 -20.36 -1.46 11.44
N GLY A 79 -21.44 -1.64 10.67
CA GLY A 79 -22.70 -2.19 11.18
C GLY A 79 -23.74 -1.13 11.60
N ARG A 80 -23.53 0.17 11.33
CA ARG A 80 -24.52 1.25 11.60
C ARG A 80 -25.71 1.26 10.64
N GLY A 81 -25.58 0.69 9.44
CA GLY A 81 -26.62 0.71 8.41
C GLY A 81 -27.70 -0.38 8.54
N PRO A 82 -27.38 -1.61 8.92
CA PRO A 82 -28.36 -2.67 9.10
C PRO A 82 -29.36 -2.39 10.23
N LEU A 83 -30.64 -2.73 9.99
CA LEU A 83 -31.70 -2.62 11.00
C LEU A 83 -31.52 -3.58 12.19
N ALA A 84 -30.75 -4.65 12.01
CA ALA A 84 -30.41 -5.61 13.06
C ALA A 84 -29.00 -6.12 12.82
N GLY A 85 -28.22 -6.24 13.90
CA GLY A 85 -26.86 -6.70 13.90
C GLY A 85 -25.98 -5.92 14.86
N PRO A 86 -24.80 -6.41 15.18
CA PRO A 86 -23.85 -5.69 16.03
C PRO A 86 -23.23 -4.50 15.29
N VAL A 87 -22.93 -3.44 16.04
CA VAL A 87 -22.00 -2.39 15.63
C VAL A 87 -20.61 -2.81 16.11
N VAL A 88 -19.64 -2.77 15.21
CA VAL A 88 -18.24 -3.10 15.50
C VAL A 88 -17.40 -1.85 15.26
N ALA A 89 -16.60 -1.44 16.22
CA ALA A 89 -15.62 -0.38 16.10
C ALA A 89 -14.22 -0.96 16.16
N GLY A 90 -13.37 -0.57 15.21
CA GLY A 90 -11.96 -0.87 15.19
C GLY A 90 -11.14 0.35 15.57
N ALA A 91 -10.08 0.14 16.34
CA ALA A 91 -9.11 1.17 16.71
C ALA A 91 -7.71 0.69 16.39
N VAL A 92 -6.88 1.54 15.78
CA VAL A 92 -5.51 1.20 15.40
C VAL A 92 -4.57 2.36 15.72
N ILE A 93 -3.42 2.04 16.29
CA ILE A 93 -2.28 2.96 16.45
C ILE A 93 -1.15 2.42 15.58
N LEU A 94 -0.80 3.18 14.55
CA LEU A 94 0.34 2.87 13.68
C LEU A 94 1.62 3.56 14.17
N PRO A 95 2.82 3.02 13.87
CA PRO A 95 4.07 3.72 14.08
C PRO A 95 4.09 5.05 13.32
N LYS A 96 4.86 6.03 13.80
CA LYS A 96 4.97 7.36 13.17
C LYS A 96 5.57 7.32 11.76
N ASP A 97 6.42 6.34 11.52
CA ASP A 97 7.13 6.07 10.25
C ASP A 97 6.56 4.84 9.54
N CYS A 98 5.27 4.63 9.67
CA CYS A 98 4.58 3.50 9.05
C CYS A 98 4.64 3.59 7.52
N ASP A 99 5.07 2.50 6.88
CA ASP A 99 5.28 2.38 5.44
C ASP A 99 4.26 1.48 4.72
N ILE A 100 3.10 1.24 5.35
CA ILE A 100 2.04 0.40 4.75
C ILE A 100 1.45 1.12 3.54
N LEU A 101 1.75 0.61 2.35
CA LEU A 101 1.21 1.13 1.09
C LEU A 101 -0.25 0.67 0.88
N TYR A 102 -0.96 1.42 0.04
CA TYR A 102 -2.34 1.12 -0.40
C TYR A 102 -3.41 1.20 0.71
N LEU A 103 -3.09 1.71 1.89
CA LEU A 103 -4.12 2.02 2.89
C LEU A 103 -5.18 2.96 2.29
N ASN A 104 -6.46 2.60 2.45
CA ASN A 104 -7.57 3.39 1.93
C ASN A 104 -8.86 3.01 2.67
N ASP A 105 -9.93 3.78 2.43
CA ASP A 105 -11.29 3.42 2.85
C ASP A 105 -11.61 1.98 2.39
N SER A 106 -12.10 1.16 3.30
CA SER A 106 -12.40 -0.26 3.04
C SER A 106 -13.35 -0.48 1.86
N LYS A 107 -14.24 0.47 1.60
CA LYS A 107 -15.19 0.44 0.47
C LYS A 107 -14.51 0.61 -0.90
N LYS A 108 -13.31 1.17 -0.93
CA LYS A 108 -12.50 1.37 -2.14
C LYS A 108 -11.54 0.21 -2.42
N LEU A 109 -11.44 -0.76 -1.51
CA LEU A 109 -10.52 -1.88 -1.59
C LEU A 109 -11.26 -3.18 -1.96
N SER A 110 -10.61 -4.02 -2.77
CA SER A 110 -11.08 -5.39 -2.98
C SER A 110 -10.92 -6.22 -1.69
N GLU A 111 -11.71 -7.29 -1.55
CA GLU A 111 -11.63 -8.20 -0.41
C GLU A 111 -10.19 -8.72 -0.20
N LYS A 112 -9.57 -9.23 -1.26
CA LYS A 112 -8.18 -9.70 -1.22
C LYS A 112 -7.19 -8.64 -0.73
N MET A 113 -7.38 -7.37 -1.14
CA MET A 113 -6.52 -6.28 -0.69
C MET A 113 -6.76 -5.96 0.78
N ARG A 114 -8.01 -5.98 1.24
CA ARG A 114 -8.33 -5.78 2.66
C ARG A 114 -7.69 -6.85 3.55
N GLU A 115 -7.74 -8.12 3.14
CA GLU A 115 -7.12 -9.22 3.86
C GLU A 115 -5.59 -9.06 3.93
N SER A 116 -4.96 -8.75 2.80
CA SER A 116 -3.50 -8.52 2.75
C SER A 116 -3.08 -7.35 3.63
N LEU A 117 -3.83 -6.24 3.60
CA LEU A 117 -3.55 -5.07 4.45
C LEU A 117 -3.85 -5.35 5.93
N TYR A 118 -4.85 -6.18 6.23
CA TYR A 118 -5.14 -6.58 7.60
C TYR A 118 -3.94 -7.29 8.24
N ASP A 119 -3.36 -8.27 7.56
CA ASP A 119 -2.19 -8.99 8.05
C ASP A 119 -1.00 -8.05 8.28
N GLU A 120 -0.74 -7.16 7.32
CA GLU A 120 0.34 -6.17 7.41
C GLU A 120 0.11 -5.15 8.56
N ILE A 121 -1.14 -4.68 8.74
CA ILE A 121 -1.50 -3.79 9.85
C ILE A 121 -1.30 -4.50 11.19
N MET A 122 -1.76 -5.75 11.31
CA MET A 122 -1.62 -6.52 12.55
C MET A 122 -0.16 -6.78 12.93
N GLU A 123 0.71 -6.92 11.95
CA GLU A 123 2.14 -7.10 12.15
C GLU A 123 2.83 -5.79 12.58
N LYS A 124 2.49 -4.66 11.94
CA LYS A 124 3.19 -3.37 12.12
C LYS A 124 2.58 -2.47 13.19
N ALA A 125 1.31 -2.65 13.54
CA ALA A 125 0.61 -1.77 14.48
C ALA A 125 1.24 -1.80 15.88
N VAL A 126 1.34 -0.62 16.50
CA VAL A 126 1.75 -0.49 17.91
C VAL A 126 0.68 -1.08 18.83
N ALA A 127 -0.59 -0.85 18.49
CA ALA A 127 -1.73 -1.42 19.20
C ALA A 127 -2.96 -1.48 18.28
N THR A 128 -3.81 -2.47 18.53
CA THR A 128 -5.14 -2.60 17.90
C THR A 128 -6.19 -2.89 18.96
N GLY A 129 -7.43 -2.50 18.71
CA GLY A 129 -8.55 -2.80 19.58
C GLY A 129 -9.85 -2.97 18.79
N ILE A 130 -10.72 -3.86 19.22
CA ILE A 130 -12.03 -4.10 18.62
C ILE A 130 -13.09 -4.03 19.73
N GLY A 131 -14.10 -3.19 19.53
CA GLY A 131 -15.29 -3.11 20.36
C GLY A 131 -16.52 -3.60 19.60
N ILE A 132 -17.34 -4.42 20.23
CA ILE A 132 -18.57 -4.98 19.64
C ILE A 132 -19.75 -4.68 20.56
N VAL A 133 -20.79 -4.05 19.99
CA VAL A 133 -22.05 -3.79 20.70
C VAL A 133 -23.19 -4.48 19.94
N GLY A 134 -23.87 -5.40 20.61
CA GLY A 134 -25.03 -6.10 20.06
C GLY A 134 -26.30 -5.24 20.03
N ALA A 135 -27.27 -5.61 19.19
CA ALA A 135 -28.53 -4.88 18.98
C ALA A 135 -29.46 -4.80 20.23
N GLY A 136 -29.10 -5.40 21.33
CA GLY A 136 -29.87 -5.40 22.59
C GLY A 136 -29.32 -4.49 23.69
N CYS A 137 -28.35 -3.65 23.41
CA CYS A 137 -27.67 -2.78 24.38
C CYS A 137 -28.09 -1.30 24.27
N TYR A 138 -29.35 -1.02 23.93
CA TYR A 138 -29.94 0.31 23.93
C TYR A 138 -30.86 0.50 25.13
#